data_4b210d3cccec60435e26d001817160a3
#
_entry.id   4b210d3cccec60435e26d001817160a3
#
_cell.length_a   1.000
_cell.length_b   1.000
_cell.length_c   1.000
_cell.angle_alpha   90.00
_cell.angle_beta   90.00
_cell.angle_gamma   90.00
#
_symmetry.space_group_name_H-M   'P 1'
#
loop_
_entity.id
_entity.type
_entity.pdbx_description
1 polymer ?
#
loop_
_entity_poly.entity_id
_entity_poly.type
_entity_poly.pdbx_seq_one_letter_code
_entity_poly.pdbx_strand_id
1 'polypeptide(L)'
;MGAVSSGLVPDGRHFVSRARDEASSWRDVYKTPITTADLASRMGGYLQAYTLYSSVRPFGITAIIGGWDSEEELPVDGQVGSGPSIGSGGKVEGKKYGGPGLYMIEPSGLYWGYYGAATGKGRQVAKAELEKLDLAAGNLSLLEGVKEAARIIYVAHDDNKDKDFELEMTWISNLEGPTKGRHQEVPKDILEEAEKYAKKALEGEDDEEEAKDDDKPAEGDRMEE
;
A
#
# COMPACT_ATOMS: atom_id res chain seq x y z
N MET A 1 -0.05 -8.62 9.36
CA MET A 1 0.08 -7.26 8.82
C MET A 1 1.52 -7.00 8.44
N GLY A 2 1.74 -6.15 7.44
CA GLY A 2 3.05 -5.66 7.02
C GLY A 2 3.06 -4.15 6.95
N ALA A 3 4.26 -3.55 7.01
CA ALA A 3 4.41 -2.11 6.87
C ALA A 3 5.64 -1.79 6.02
N VAL A 4 5.48 -0.80 5.14
CA VAL A 4 6.57 -0.19 4.39
C VAL A 4 6.60 1.30 4.69
N SER A 5 7.78 1.90 4.63
CA SER A 5 7.93 3.34 4.86
C SER A 5 8.92 3.95 3.89
N SER A 6 8.66 5.17 3.48
CA SER A 6 9.55 6.00 2.65
C SER A 6 9.93 7.26 3.40
N GLY A 7 11.21 7.63 3.35
CA GLY A 7 11.76 8.80 4.03
C GLY A 7 12.98 8.47 4.89
N LEU A 8 13.05 9.00 6.09
CA LEU A 8 14.17 8.78 7.02
C LEU A 8 14.14 7.36 7.60
N VAL A 9 15.12 6.55 7.23
CA VAL A 9 15.20 5.13 7.62
C VAL A 9 15.15 4.90 9.14
N PRO A 10 15.84 5.67 10.00
CA PRO A 10 15.72 5.49 11.45
C PRO A 10 14.30 5.73 11.97
N ASP A 11 13.59 6.71 11.41
CA ASP A 11 12.21 7.00 11.77
C ASP A 11 11.27 5.86 11.35
N GLY A 12 11.52 5.27 10.17
CA GLY A 12 10.78 4.10 9.68
C GLY A 12 10.97 2.88 10.58
N ARG A 13 12.21 2.61 11.01
CA ARG A 13 12.51 1.51 11.94
C ARG A 13 11.81 1.72 13.30
N HIS A 14 11.85 2.95 13.80
CA HIS A 14 11.15 3.30 15.05
C HIS A 14 9.64 3.12 14.90
N PHE A 15 9.06 3.58 13.78
CA PHE A 15 7.65 3.41 13.48
C PHE A 15 7.22 1.94 13.48
N VAL A 16 7.98 1.07 12.80
CA VAL A 16 7.67 -0.37 12.73
C VAL A 16 7.78 -1.02 14.12
N SER A 17 8.81 -0.68 14.91
CA SER A 17 8.94 -1.16 16.29
C SER A 17 7.74 -0.75 17.14
N ARG A 18 7.36 0.53 17.06
CA ARG A 18 6.21 1.05 17.79
C ARG A 18 4.90 0.38 17.37
N ALA A 19 4.71 0.13 16.07
CA ALA A 19 3.53 -0.58 15.56
C ALA A 19 3.43 -2.02 16.09
N ARG A 20 4.56 -2.70 16.21
CA ARG A 20 4.61 -4.05 16.83
C ARG A 20 4.23 -4.02 18.31
N ASP A 21 4.76 -3.05 19.05
CA ASP A 21 4.44 -2.86 20.47
C ASP A 21 2.95 -2.55 20.68
N GLU A 22 2.38 -1.70 19.83
CA GLU A 22 0.97 -1.35 19.87
C GLU A 22 0.07 -2.56 19.58
N ALA A 23 0.40 -3.35 18.56
CA ALA A 23 -0.33 -4.57 18.22
C ALA A 23 -0.24 -5.63 19.34
N SER A 24 0.92 -5.77 19.97
CA SER A 24 1.12 -6.67 21.10
C SER A 24 0.30 -6.23 22.31
N SER A 25 0.37 -4.94 22.67
CA SER A 25 -0.39 -4.37 23.78
C SER A 25 -1.90 -4.50 23.57
N TRP A 26 -2.36 -4.30 22.34
CA TRP A 26 -3.76 -4.50 21.99
C TRP A 26 -4.21 -5.94 22.26
N ARG A 27 -3.43 -6.93 21.81
CA ARG A 27 -3.73 -8.34 22.04
C ARG A 27 -3.75 -8.70 23.53
N ASP A 28 -2.88 -8.10 24.32
CA ASP A 28 -2.85 -8.32 25.78
C ASP A 28 -4.10 -7.77 26.47
N VAL A 29 -4.60 -6.63 26.04
CA VAL A 29 -5.77 -5.97 26.62
C VAL A 29 -7.08 -6.60 26.13
N TYR A 30 -7.24 -6.69 24.81
CA TYR A 30 -8.52 -7.06 24.18
C TYR A 30 -8.64 -8.55 23.86
N LYS A 31 -7.54 -9.32 23.96
CA LYS A 31 -7.48 -10.76 23.65
C LYS A 31 -7.80 -11.12 22.20
N THR A 32 -7.84 -10.14 21.32
CA THR A 32 -8.04 -10.26 19.87
C THR A 32 -6.91 -9.56 19.13
N PRO A 33 -6.57 -9.93 17.88
CA PRO A 33 -5.63 -9.16 17.09
C PRO A 33 -6.18 -7.75 16.82
N ILE A 34 -5.30 -6.78 16.74
CA ILE A 34 -5.67 -5.43 16.29
C ILE A 34 -6.04 -5.47 14.81
N THR A 35 -7.08 -4.74 14.41
CA THR A 35 -7.43 -4.61 12.99
C THR A 35 -6.45 -3.70 12.27
N THR A 36 -6.36 -3.81 10.95
CA THR A 36 -5.51 -2.94 10.13
C THR A 36 -5.91 -1.47 10.28
N ALA A 37 -7.21 -1.20 10.36
CA ALA A 37 -7.77 0.14 10.55
C ALA A 37 -7.40 0.73 11.92
N ASP A 38 -7.56 -0.05 13.00
CA ASP A 38 -7.24 0.41 14.36
C ASP A 38 -5.74 0.66 14.53
N LEU A 39 -4.90 -0.20 13.95
CA LEU A 39 -3.46 0.02 13.96
C LEU A 39 -3.09 1.31 13.20
N ALA A 40 -3.68 1.54 12.04
CA ALA A 40 -3.45 2.77 11.28
C ALA A 40 -3.88 4.02 12.07
N SER A 41 -5.03 3.96 12.72
CA SER A 41 -5.53 5.04 13.58
C SER A 41 -4.58 5.33 14.74
N ARG A 42 -4.14 4.30 15.46
CA ARG A 42 -3.22 4.46 16.59
C ARG A 42 -1.86 4.98 16.17
N MET A 43 -1.32 4.47 15.08
CA MET A 43 -0.05 4.95 14.55
C MET A 43 -0.15 6.36 13.99
N GLY A 44 -1.28 6.74 13.38
CA GLY A 44 -1.58 8.12 12.99
C GLY A 44 -1.58 9.06 14.20
N GLY A 45 -2.27 8.70 15.27
CA GLY A 45 -2.24 9.46 16.52
C GLY A 45 -0.85 9.58 17.15
N TYR A 46 -0.05 8.51 17.04
CA TYR A 46 1.33 8.53 17.51
C TYR A 46 2.19 9.53 16.73
N LEU A 47 2.11 9.52 15.39
CA LEU A 47 2.84 10.49 14.56
C LEU A 47 2.35 11.93 14.82
N GLN A 48 1.04 12.13 14.92
CA GLN A 48 0.44 13.42 15.18
C GLN A 48 0.93 14.02 16.52
N ALA A 49 1.12 13.22 17.57
CA ALA A 49 1.63 13.69 18.85
C ALA A 49 3.00 14.39 18.70
N TYR A 50 3.84 13.95 17.78
CA TYR A 50 5.16 14.58 17.50
C TYR A 50 5.05 15.91 16.74
N THR A 51 3.88 16.29 16.28
CA THR A 51 3.62 17.61 15.68
C THR A 51 3.16 18.65 16.69
N LEU A 52 2.88 18.25 17.93
CA LEU A 52 2.26 19.12 18.95
C LEU A 52 3.26 19.81 19.89
N TYR A 53 4.49 19.31 20.00
CA TYR A 53 5.45 19.78 20.97
C TYR A 53 6.69 20.39 20.30
N SER A 54 7.11 21.55 20.77
CA SER A 54 8.29 22.27 20.28
C SER A 54 9.63 21.56 20.57
N SER A 55 9.63 20.65 21.55
CA SER A 55 10.84 19.89 21.96
C SER A 55 11.16 18.70 21.07
N VAL A 56 10.26 18.32 20.17
CA VAL A 56 10.43 17.22 19.25
C VAL A 56 10.15 17.68 17.81
N ARG A 57 10.64 16.93 16.84
CA ARG A 57 10.30 17.14 15.42
C ARG A 57 9.28 16.12 14.96
N PRO A 58 8.48 16.43 13.93
CA PRO A 58 7.66 15.44 13.25
C PRO A 58 8.50 14.30 12.66
N PHE A 59 7.88 13.15 12.46
CA PHE A 59 8.48 12.04 11.73
C PHE A 59 8.70 12.42 10.26
N GLY A 60 9.85 12.05 9.74
CA GLY A 60 10.21 12.29 8.33
C GLY A 60 9.91 11.10 7.43
N ILE A 61 8.73 10.46 7.60
CA ILE A 61 8.33 9.30 6.83
C ILE A 61 6.86 9.37 6.43
N THR A 62 6.53 8.75 5.30
CA THR A 62 5.17 8.27 5.00
C THR A 62 5.19 6.74 5.09
N ALA A 63 4.23 6.17 5.77
CA ALA A 63 4.14 4.72 5.95
C ALA A 63 2.86 4.17 5.30
N ILE A 64 2.96 2.94 4.77
CA ILE A 64 1.81 2.18 4.30
C ILE A 64 1.72 0.91 5.13
N ILE A 65 0.57 0.66 5.72
CA ILE A 65 0.27 -0.56 6.48
C ILE A 65 -0.74 -1.38 5.69
N GLY A 66 -0.42 -2.65 5.46
CA GLY A 66 -1.33 -3.60 4.83
C GLY A 66 -1.58 -4.81 5.73
N GLY A 67 -2.79 -5.34 5.67
CA GLY A 67 -3.17 -6.49 6.46
C GLY A 67 -4.36 -7.25 5.89
N TRP A 68 -4.58 -8.42 6.43
CA TRP A 68 -5.81 -9.18 6.27
C TRP A 68 -6.44 -9.36 7.65
N ASP A 69 -7.62 -8.81 7.84
CA ASP A 69 -8.37 -8.93 9.07
C ASP A 69 -9.31 -10.13 8.95
N SER A 70 -9.11 -11.15 9.79
CA SER A 70 -9.95 -12.34 9.79
C SER A 70 -11.29 -12.03 10.45
N GLU A 71 -12.37 -12.41 9.80
CA GLU A 71 -13.71 -12.24 10.35
C GLU A 71 -13.92 -13.04 11.66
N GLU A 72 -13.26 -14.18 11.78
CA GLU A 72 -13.33 -15.05 12.97
C GLU A 72 -12.62 -14.43 14.19
N GLU A 73 -11.59 -13.62 13.94
CA GLU A 73 -10.78 -12.99 14.98
C GLU A 73 -11.27 -11.58 15.36
N LEU A 74 -12.21 -11.01 14.59
CA LEU A 74 -12.80 -9.73 14.94
C LEU A 74 -13.65 -9.85 16.21
N PRO A 75 -13.59 -8.87 17.11
CA PRO A 75 -14.44 -8.85 18.30
C PRO A 75 -15.91 -8.92 17.86
N VAL A 76 -16.64 -9.83 18.45
CA VAL A 76 -18.09 -9.89 18.27
C VAL A 76 -18.69 -8.76 19.08
N ASP A 77 -18.91 -7.65 18.42
CA ASP A 77 -19.53 -6.49 18.98
C ASP A 77 -21.05 -6.64 18.91
N GLY A 78 -21.57 -7.51 19.72
CA GLY A 78 -22.98 -7.84 19.75
C GLY A 78 -23.62 -7.70 21.12
N GLN A 79 -22.85 -7.21 22.06
CA GLN A 79 -23.34 -6.93 23.41
C GLN A 79 -24.12 -5.61 23.41
N VAL A 80 -25.18 -5.55 24.16
CA VAL A 80 -25.93 -4.31 24.37
C VAL A 80 -24.99 -3.26 24.96
N GLY A 81 -24.86 -2.12 24.25
CA GLY A 81 -23.96 -1.04 24.65
C GLY A 81 -22.55 -1.14 24.08
N SER A 82 -22.21 -2.16 23.29
CA SER A 82 -21.01 -2.16 22.48
C SER A 82 -21.10 -1.10 21.38
N GLY A 83 -19.98 -0.58 20.98
CA GLY A 83 -19.83 0.66 20.19
C GLY A 83 -20.75 0.89 18.99
N PRO A 84 -20.74 2.11 18.47
CA PRO A 84 -21.70 2.55 17.45
C PRO A 84 -21.47 1.93 16.06
N SER A 85 -20.33 1.30 15.81
CA SER A 85 -19.96 0.76 14.50
C SER A 85 -20.78 -0.45 14.06
N ILE A 86 -21.23 -1.25 15.00
CA ILE A 86 -22.02 -2.48 14.74
C ILE A 86 -23.44 -2.37 15.33
N GLY A 87 -23.64 -1.44 16.25
CA GLY A 87 -24.89 -1.28 16.99
C GLY A 87 -25.09 -2.36 18.06
N SER A 88 -26.23 -2.34 18.72
CA SER A 88 -26.55 -3.25 19.83
C SER A 88 -26.98 -4.65 19.40
N GLY A 89 -27.01 -4.94 18.10
CA GLY A 89 -27.50 -6.18 17.53
C GLY A 89 -26.45 -7.19 17.09
N GLY A 90 -25.17 -6.89 17.23
CA GLY A 90 -24.11 -7.76 16.74
C GLY A 90 -23.84 -7.65 15.24
N LYS A 91 -23.29 -8.69 14.65
CA LYS A 91 -23.01 -8.71 13.21
C LYS A 91 -24.29 -8.57 12.40
N VAL A 92 -24.30 -7.62 11.46
CA VAL A 92 -25.43 -7.43 10.55
C VAL A 92 -25.39 -8.51 9.48
N GLU A 93 -26.51 -9.19 9.28
CA GLU A 93 -26.62 -10.25 8.28
C GLU A 93 -26.33 -9.72 6.87
N GLY A 94 -25.48 -10.41 6.11
CA GLY A 94 -25.05 -10.01 4.77
C GLY A 94 -23.93 -8.97 4.70
N LYS A 95 -23.48 -8.39 5.82
CA LYS A 95 -22.31 -7.50 5.86
C LYS A 95 -21.04 -8.32 6.07
N LYS A 96 -20.06 -8.12 5.18
CA LYS A 96 -18.73 -8.70 5.38
C LYS A 96 -17.98 -7.91 6.45
N TYR A 97 -17.43 -8.61 7.40
CA TYR A 97 -16.54 -8.10 8.43
C TYR A 97 -15.14 -8.63 8.15
N GLY A 98 -14.11 -7.80 8.32
CA GLY A 98 -12.76 -8.19 7.98
C GLY A 98 -12.43 -8.05 6.48
N GLY A 99 -11.38 -8.73 6.05
CA GLY A 99 -10.88 -8.65 4.69
C GLY A 99 -9.57 -7.87 4.57
N PRO A 100 -9.15 -7.51 3.34
CA PRO A 100 -7.93 -6.75 3.12
C PRO A 100 -8.08 -5.31 3.59
N GLY A 101 -7.04 -4.79 4.23
CA GLY A 101 -6.91 -3.39 4.60
C GLY A 101 -5.58 -2.83 4.13
N LEU A 102 -5.60 -1.64 3.54
CA LEU A 102 -4.40 -0.90 3.14
C LEU A 102 -4.58 0.55 3.57
N TYR A 103 -3.68 1.04 4.41
CA TYR A 103 -3.73 2.40 4.93
C TYR A 103 -2.40 3.10 4.74
N MET A 104 -2.46 4.34 4.25
CA MET A 104 -1.30 5.22 4.19
C MET A 104 -1.40 6.24 5.33
N ILE A 105 -0.28 6.47 6.02
CA ILE A 105 -0.15 7.35 7.17
C ILE A 105 0.92 8.38 6.86
N GLU A 106 0.58 9.65 6.96
CA GLU A 106 1.48 10.78 6.70
C GLU A 106 2.15 11.29 7.98
N PRO A 107 3.23 12.08 7.86
CA PRO A 107 3.91 12.70 9.02
C PRO A 107 2.99 13.54 9.92
N SER A 108 1.95 14.11 9.36
CA SER A 108 0.91 14.87 10.09
C SER A 108 0.06 14.01 11.01
N GLY A 109 0.13 12.68 10.86
CA GLY A 109 -0.77 11.72 11.49
C GLY A 109 -2.06 11.48 10.72
N LEU A 110 -2.28 12.17 9.60
CA LEU A 110 -3.39 11.91 8.70
C LEU A 110 -3.24 10.50 8.11
N TYR A 111 -4.32 9.73 8.10
CA TYR A 111 -4.34 8.38 7.51
C TYR A 111 -5.65 8.13 6.78
N TRP A 112 -5.55 7.36 5.70
CA TRP A 112 -6.68 6.97 4.87
C TRP A 112 -6.54 5.55 4.37
N GLY A 113 -7.68 4.89 4.14
CA GLY A 113 -7.74 3.60 3.48
C GLY A 113 -7.70 3.76 1.96
N TYR A 114 -6.99 2.84 1.29
CA TYR A 114 -6.80 2.84 -0.16
C TYR A 114 -7.00 1.44 -0.72
N TYR A 115 -7.39 1.36 -1.99
CA TYR A 115 -7.30 0.12 -2.78
C TYR A 115 -5.88 -0.11 -3.30
N GLY A 116 -5.17 0.97 -3.59
CA GLY A 116 -3.75 0.97 -3.93
C GLY A 116 -3.13 2.30 -3.51
N ALA A 117 -1.90 2.28 -3.02
CA ALA A 117 -1.20 3.48 -2.55
C ALA A 117 0.27 3.44 -2.96
N ALA A 118 0.84 4.60 -3.22
CA ALA A 118 2.25 4.76 -3.53
C ALA A 118 2.86 5.90 -2.72
N THR A 119 4.10 5.70 -2.27
CA THR A 119 4.87 6.70 -1.54
C THR A 119 6.33 6.69 -1.99
N GLY A 120 7.03 7.79 -1.80
CA GLY A 120 8.43 7.96 -2.18
C GLY A 120 8.63 8.80 -3.43
N LYS A 121 9.84 8.71 -3.99
CA LYS A 121 10.20 9.33 -5.26
C LYS A 121 9.42 8.65 -6.39
N GLY A 122 8.90 9.38 -7.34
CA GLY A 122 8.06 8.80 -8.41
C GLY A 122 6.64 8.44 -8.00
N ARG A 123 6.20 8.77 -6.78
CA ARG A 123 4.84 8.45 -6.29
C ARG A 123 3.71 8.95 -7.19
N GLN A 124 3.92 10.04 -7.93
CA GLN A 124 2.90 10.61 -8.81
C GLN A 124 2.68 9.74 -10.04
N VAL A 125 3.77 9.25 -10.65
CA VAL A 125 3.72 8.31 -11.77
C VAL A 125 3.09 6.99 -11.31
N ALA A 126 3.58 6.44 -10.21
CA ALA A 126 3.01 5.21 -9.63
C ALA A 126 1.51 5.34 -9.32
N LYS A 127 1.07 6.51 -8.83
CA LYS A 127 -0.34 6.78 -8.57
C LYS A 127 -1.15 6.83 -9.87
N ALA A 128 -0.64 7.48 -10.91
CA ALA A 128 -1.29 7.53 -12.22
C ALA A 128 -1.46 6.12 -12.82
N GLU A 129 -0.44 5.26 -12.68
CA GLU A 129 -0.53 3.86 -13.10
C GLU A 129 -1.54 3.05 -12.26
N LEU A 130 -1.58 3.25 -10.94
CA LEU A 130 -2.58 2.62 -10.07
C LEU A 130 -4.01 3.04 -10.43
N GLU A 131 -4.22 4.28 -10.85
CA GLU A 131 -5.53 4.80 -11.26
C GLU A 131 -6.05 4.19 -12.59
N LYS A 132 -5.14 3.67 -13.44
CA LYS A 132 -5.52 2.93 -14.65
C LYS A 132 -6.11 1.54 -14.32
N LEU A 133 -5.81 1.01 -13.13
CA LEU A 133 -6.31 -0.29 -12.69
C LEU A 133 -7.64 -0.11 -11.94
N ASP A 134 -8.66 -0.88 -12.32
CA ASP A 134 -9.92 -0.91 -11.56
C ASP A 134 -9.80 -1.78 -10.31
N LEU A 135 -9.02 -1.29 -9.34
CA LEU A 135 -8.75 -2.00 -8.09
C LEU A 135 -10.02 -2.17 -7.22
N ALA A 136 -10.99 -1.27 -7.36
CA ALA A 136 -12.24 -1.32 -6.62
C ALA A 136 -13.12 -2.51 -7.03
N ALA A 137 -13.03 -2.93 -8.29
CA ALA A 137 -13.75 -4.10 -8.81
C ALA A 137 -13.28 -5.43 -8.20
N GLY A 138 -12.06 -5.47 -7.62
CA GLY A 138 -11.51 -6.67 -6.98
C GLY A 138 -11.22 -7.82 -7.94
N ASN A 139 -11.03 -7.54 -9.23
CA ASN A 139 -10.85 -8.55 -10.28
C ASN A 139 -9.42 -9.06 -10.41
N LEU A 140 -8.44 -8.41 -9.75
CA LEU A 140 -7.04 -8.81 -9.79
C LEU A 140 -6.79 -10.01 -8.88
N SER A 141 -6.23 -11.07 -9.44
CA SER A 141 -5.69 -12.18 -8.66
C SER A 141 -4.41 -11.76 -7.91
N LEU A 142 -4.03 -12.54 -6.91
CA LEU A 142 -2.82 -12.26 -6.12
C LEU A 142 -1.55 -12.20 -6.99
N LEU A 143 -1.42 -13.09 -7.96
CA LEU A 143 -0.25 -13.15 -8.85
C LEU A 143 -0.24 -11.99 -9.86
N GLU A 144 -1.40 -11.62 -10.40
CA GLU A 144 -1.53 -10.44 -11.25
C GLU A 144 -1.21 -9.18 -10.45
N GLY A 145 -1.66 -9.07 -9.22
CA GLY A 145 -1.34 -7.96 -8.34
C GLY A 145 0.17 -7.81 -8.08
N VAL A 146 0.91 -8.92 -7.95
CA VAL A 146 2.38 -8.90 -7.83
C VAL A 146 3.02 -8.39 -9.12
N LYS A 147 2.59 -8.86 -10.30
CA LYS A 147 3.13 -8.44 -11.59
C LYS A 147 2.86 -6.96 -11.87
N GLU A 148 1.64 -6.51 -11.62
CA GLU A 148 1.28 -5.09 -11.80
C GLU A 148 2.00 -4.17 -10.80
N ALA A 149 2.16 -4.59 -9.55
CA ALA A 149 2.92 -3.82 -8.58
C ALA A 149 4.40 -3.69 -8.98
N ALA A 150 5.01 -4.76 -9.50
CA ALA A 150 6.37 -4.72 -10.03
C ALA A 150 6.46 -3.77 -11.24
N ARG A 151 5.54 -3.88 -12.21
CA ARG A 151 5.48 -3.00 -13.39
C ARG A 151 5.42 -1.53 -12.98
N ILE A 152 4.52 -1.18 -12.08
CA ILE A 152 4.35 0.20 -11.62
C ILE A 152 5.63 0.75 -10.96
N ILE A 153 6.34 -0.08 -10.18
CA ILE A 153 7.61 0.33 -9.55
C ILE A 153 8.67 0.58 -10.63
N TYR A 154 8.77 -0.28 -11.64
CA TYR A 154 9.71 -0.12 -12.74
C TYR A 154 9.42 1.14 -13.57
N VAL A 155 8.17 1.39 -13.94
CA VAL A 155 7.73 2.62 -14.65
C VAL A 155 8.06 3.86 -13.82
N ALA A 156 7.73 3.87 -12.52
CA ALA A 156 8.02 5.01 -11.66
C ALA A 156 9.52 5.23 -11.42
N HIS A 157 10.33 4.17 -11.53
CA HIS A 157 11.78 4.25 -11.42
C HIS A 157 12.41 4.79 -12.71
N ASP A 158 11.98 4.31 -13.86
CA ASP A 158 12.47 4.74 -15.17
C ASP A 158 12.22 6.23 -15.41
N ASP A 159 11.01 6.72 -15.13
CA ASP A 159 10.67 8.15 -15.19
C ASP A 159 11.65 9.04 -14.40
N ASN A 160 12.17 8.55 -13.29
CA ASN A 160 13.13 9.30 -12.47
C ASN A 160 14.58 9.19 -12.96
N LYS A 161 14.89 8.39 -13.97
CA LYS A 161 16.26 8.13 -14.49
C LYS A 161 17.27 7.81 -13.37
N ASP A 162 16.80 7.06 -12.39
CA ASP A 162 17.60 6.66 -11.25
C ASP A 162 18.54 5.48 -11.63
N LYS A 163 19.50 5.18 -10.76
CA LYS A 163 20.39 4.03 -10.92
C LYS A 163 19.64 2.73 -10.70
N ASP A 164 20.28 1.62 -11.05
CA ASP A 164 19.77 0.28 -10.74
C ASP A 164 19.30 0.17 -9.29
N PHE A 165 18.19 -0.50 -9.07
CA PHE A 165 17.59 -0.74 -7.77
C PHE A 165 17.30 -2.24 -7.57
N GLU A 166 17.16 -2.64 -6.33
CA GLU A 166 16.75 -3.98 -5.95
C GLU A 166 15.27 -3.98 -5.60
N LEU A 167 14.49 -4.83 -6.29
CA LEU A 167 13.08 -4.98 -6.04
C LEU A 167 12.85 -5.95 -4.88
N GLU A 168 12.30 -5.47 -3.78
CA GLU A 168 11.81 -6.29 -2.68
C GLU A 168 10.29 -6.26 -2.65
N MET A 169 9.67 -7.43 -2.55
CA MET A 169 8.21 -7.54 -2.50
C MET A 169 7.75 -8.43 -1.37
N THR A 170 6.67 -7.99 -0.74
CA THR A 170 5.97 -8.79 0.28
C THR A 170 4.49 -8.85 -0.07
N TRP A 171 3.82 -9.90 0.38
CA TRP A 171 2.41 -10.13 0.11
C TRP A 171 1.64 -10.64 1.32
N ILE A 172 0.33 -10.44 1.27
CA ILE A 172 -0.62 -10.99 2.23
C ILE A 172 -1.83 -11.48 1.43
N SER A 173 -2.16 -12.75 1.56
CA SER A 173 -3.37 -13.32 0.98
C SER A 173 -4.47 -13.48 2.02
N ASN A 174 -5.66 -13.90 1.57
CA ASN A 174 -6.72 -14.39 2.45
C ASN A 174 -6.29 -15.68 3.18
N LEU A 175 -7.15 -16.18 4.05
CA LEU A 175 -6.87 -17.38 4.86
C LEU A 175 -6.72 -18.66 4.02
N GLU A 176 -7.35 -18.73 2.87
CA GLU A 176 -7.27 -19.86 1.94
C GLU A 176 -6.07 -19.78 1.01
N GLY A 177 -5.47 -18.59 0.88
CA GLY A 177 -4.33 -18.35 0.00
C GLY A 177 -3.00 -18.76 0.61
N PRO A 178 -1.90 -18.54 -0.13
CA PRO A 178 -0.57 -19.07 0.21
C PRO A 178 -0.03 -18.53 1.54
N THR A 179 -0.37 -17.29 1.92
CA THR A 179 0.16 -16.68 3.16
C THR A 179 -0.74 -16.87 4.38
N LYS A 180 -1.97 -17.36 4.18
CA LYS A 180 -2.96 -17.59 5.25
C LYS A 180 -3.12 -16.36 6.16
N GLY A 181 -3.33 -15.20 5.56
CA GLY A 181 -3.50 -13.93 6.27
C GLY A 181 -2.21 -13.35 6.88
N ARG A 182 -1.05 -13.96 6.65
CA ARG A 182 0.22 -13.51 7.23
C ARG A 182 1.05 -12.73 6.21
N HIS A 183 1.78 -11.76 6.71
CA HIS A 183 2.79 -11.03 5.92
C HIS A 183 4.01 -11.93 5.70
N GLN A 184 4.38 -12.12 4.44
CA GLN A 184 5.52 -12.94 4.02
C GLN A 184 6.21 -12.27 2.81
N GLU A 185 7.45 -12.64 2.57
CA GLU A 185 8.15 -12.27 1.35
C GLU A 185 7.56 -13.04 0.17
N VAL A 186 7.54 -12.40 -1.00
CA VAL A 186 7.16 -13.07 -2.25
C VAL A 186 8.26 -14.08 -2.60
N PRO A 187 7.92 -15.34 -2.95
CA PRO A 187 8.89 -16.33 -3.38
C PRO A 187 9.74 -15.83 -4.55
N LYS A 188 11.02 -16.20 -4.56
CA LYS A 188 11.99 -15.68 -5.54
C LYS A 188 11.63 -16.00 -7.00
N ASP A 189 11.07 -17.16 -7.25
CA ASP A 189 10.60 -17.58 -8.56
C ASP A 189 9.50 -16.66 -9.10
N ILE A 190 8.55 -16.30 -8.25
CA ILE A 190 7.46 -15.36 -8.58
C ILE A 190 8.00 -13.93 -8.74
N LEU A 191 8.94 -13.54 -7.90
CA LEU A 191 9.58 -12.23 -7.98
C LEU A 191 10.34 -12.06 -9.31
N GLU A 192 11.12 -13.07 -9.71
CA GLU A 192 11.84 -13.08 -10.99
C GLU A 192 10.90 -13.04 -12.20
N GLU A 193 9.77 -13.73 -12.12
CA GLU A 193 8.73 -13.64 -13.18
C GLU A 193 8.12 -12.23 -13.25
N ALA A 194 7.84 -11.62 -12.11
CA ALA A 194 7.29 -10.27 -12.04
C ALA A 194 8.27 -9.22 -12.58
N GLU A 195 9.56 -9.36 -12.27
CA GLU A 195 10.61 -8.50 -12.83
C GLU A 195 10.73 -8.63 -14.36
N LYS A 196 10.71 -9.87 -14.88
CA LYS A 196 10.74 -10.11 -16.32
C LYS A 196 9.53 -9.50 -17.01
N TYR A 197 8.35 -9.63 -16.40
CA TYR A 197 7.12 -9.02 -16.89
C TYR A 197 7.24 -7.49 -16.92
N ALA A 198 7.73 -6.89 -15.85
CA ALA A 198 7.88 -5.44 -15.74
C ALA A 198 8.86 -4.88 -16.78
N LYS A 199 10.03 -5.50 -16.94
CA LYS A 199 11.03 -5.11 -17.94
C LYS A 199 10.50 -5.20 -19.38
N LYS A 200 9.79 -6.29 -19.68
CA LYS A 200 9.18 -6.47 -21.01
C LYS A 200 8.07 -5.44 -21.29
N ALA A 201 7.32 -5.03 -20.25
CA ALA A 201 6.29 -4.01 -20.41
C ALA A 201 6.90 -2.64 -20.73
N LEU A 202 8.03 -2.26 -20.10
CA LEU A 202 8.76 -1.03 -20.41
C LEU A 202 9.28 -1.03 -21.87
N GLU A 203 9.94 -2.10 -22.30
CA GLU A 203 10.43 -2.22 -23.68
C GLU A 203 9.30 -2.07 -24.71
N GLY A 204 8.10 -2.56 -24.42
CA GLY A 204 6.93 -2.42 -25.31
C GLY A 204 6.31 -1.02 -25.30
N GLU A 205 6.41 -0.28 -24.21
CA GLU A 205 5.94 1.11 -24.10
C GLU A 205 6.90 2.06 -24.84
N ASP A 206 8.21 1.82 -24.79
CA ASP A 206 9.23 2.58 -25.54
C ASP A 206 9.04 2.44 -27.06
N ASP A 207 8.79 1.22 -27.57
CA ASP A 207 8.53 0.97 -28.97
C ASP A 207 7.26 1.68 -29.49
N GLU A 208 6.22 1.83 -28.65
CA GLU A 208 4.99 2.54 -29.00
C GLU A 208 5.15 4.07 -28.96
N GLU A 209 6.01 4.62 -28.09
CA GLU A 209 6.31 6.05 -28.05
C GLU A 209 7.19 6.50 -29.23
N GLU A 210 8.21 5.71 -29.60
CA GLU A 210 9.04 5.98 -30.79
C GLU A 210 8.20 5.95 -32.07
N ALA A 211 7.26 4.99 -32.21
CA ALA A 211 6.36 4.91 -33.36
C ALA A 211 5.40 6.09 -33.49
N LYS A 212 5.05 6.75 -32.40
CA LYS A 212 4.17 7.94 -32.40
C LYS A 212 4.90 9.25 -32.70
N ASP A 213 6.20 9.33 -32.41
CA ASP A 213 7.01 10.51 -32.72
C ASP A 213 7.42 10.53 -34.21
N ASP A 214 7.59 9.38 -34.83
CA ASP A 214 7.90 9.27 -36.28
C ASP A 214 6.70 9.64 -37.18
N ASP A 215 5.46 9.65 -36.67
CA ASP A 215 4.24 9.98 -37.43
C ASP A 215 3.79 11.46 -37.26
N LYS A 216 4.62 12.33 -36.67
CA LYS A 216 4.37 13.78 -36.67
C LYS A 216 4.79 14.40 -38.00
N PRO A 217 3.83 14.94 -38.80
CA PRO A 217 4.19 15.62 -40.04
C PRO A 217 5.05 16.86 -39.74
N ALA A 218 6.18 16.96 -40.43
CA ALA A 218 7.05 18.12 -40.37
C ALA A 218 6.23 19.38 -40.71
N GLU A 219 6.09 20.29 -39.74
CA GLU A 219 5.51 21.61 -39.96
C GLU A 219 6.36 22.36 -40.98
N GLY A 220 5.82 22.48 -42.18
CA GLY A 220 6.45 23.16 -43.29
C GLY A 220 6.63 24.65 -42.96
N ASP A 221 7.86 25.06 -43.09
CA ASP A 221 8.35 26.45 -43.11
C ASP A 221 7.53 27.26 -44.13
N ARG A 222 6.56 28.05 -43.68
CA ARG A 222 5.93 29.09 -44.52
C ARG A 222 6.73 30.34 -44.38
N MET A 223 7.63 30.54 -45.33
CA MET A 223 8.19 31.88 -45.62
C MET A 223 7.01 32.77 -46.05
N GLU A 224 6.80 33.86 -45.34
CA GLU A 224 6.05 35.00 -45.80
C GLU A 224 6.97 35.90 -46.67
N GLU A 225 6.52 36.16 -47.89
CA GLU A 225 6.94 37.31 -48.71
C GLU A 225 6.14 38.58 -48.34
#